data_82db7b86306be91a0d3224af8eb4eb5e
#
_entry.id   82db7b86306be91a0d3224af8eb4eb5e
#
_cell.length_a   1.000
_cell.length_b   1.000
_cell.length_c   1.000
_cell.angle_alpha   90.00
_cell.angle_beta   90.00
_cell.angle_gamma   90.00
#
_symmetry.space_group_name_H-M   'P 1'
#
loop_
_entity.id
_entity.type
_entity.pdbx_description
1 polymer ?
#
loop_
_entity_poly.entity_id
_entity_poly.type
_entity_poly.pdbx_seq_one_letter_code
_entity_poly.pdbx_strand_id
1 'polypeptide(L)'
;MKSFHIPRAAVFFILFALAAFAVLYRPIDLKALVRASSQGSVRTETIRNFASRDEMNYRILSMDSDEFQQTAELLSTVSCRKKLNQNYSAYTHDTFPVQSVTVSFYDDAENQKFLLTVYSDGVCILNSAFVSVKYPGGGAAQLYQQLAGLGK
;
A
#
# COMPACT_ATOMS: atom_id res chain seq x y z
N MET A 1 50.86 -11.76 -4.50
CA MET A 1 49.47 -11.27 -4.48
C MET A 1 48.83 -11.61 -5.81
N LYS A 2 47.78 -12.49 -5.85
CA LYS A 2 47.05 -12.82 -7.08
C LYS A 2 46.07 -11.67 -7.37
N SER A 3 46.28 -10.93 -8.45
CA SER A 3 45.30 -9.92 -8.90
C SER A 3 44.04 -10.61 -9.36
N PHE A 4 42.94 -10.38 -8.66
CA PHE A 4 41.60 -10.84 -9.06
C PHE A 4 41.15 -9.99 -10.27
N HIS A 5 41.21 -10.55 -11.45
CA HIS A 5 40.63 -9.94 -12.64
C HIS A 5 39.16 -10.29 -12.69
N ILE A 6 38.29 -9.32 -12.32
CA ILE A 6 36.84 -9.46 -12.52
C ILE A 6 36.60 -9.30 -14.02
N PRO A 7 36.00 -10.29 -14.70
CA PRO A 7 35.69 -10.17 -16.12
C PRO A 7 34.68 -9.02 -16.35
N ARG A 8 34.91 -8.23 -17.40
CA ARG A 8 34.05 -7.07 -17.72
C ARG A 8 32.56 -7.44 -17.78
N ALA A 9 32.24 -8.64 -18.28
CA ALA A 9 30.86 -9.15 -18.30
C ALA A 9 30.25 -9.25 -16.90
N ALA A 10 31.01 -9.68 -15.88
CA ALA A 10 30.51 -9.76 -14.50
C ALA A 10 30.19 -8.38 -13.93
N VAL A 11 30.98 -7.36 -14.28
CA VAL A 11 30.72 -5.97 -13.86
C VAL A 11 29.42 -5.47 -14.47
N PHE A 12 29.15 -5.75 -15.75
CA PHE A 12 27.89 -5.39 -16.41
C PHE A 12 26.69 -6.09 -15.78
N PHE A 13 26.79 -7.37 -15.46
CA PHE A 13 25.71 -8.11 -14.76
C PHE A 13 25.42 -7.54 -13.39
N ILE A 14 26.45 -7.18 -12.62
CA ILE A 14 26.29 -6.57 -11.28
C ILE A 14 25.60 -5.21 -11.41
N LEU A 15 26.04 -4.35 -12.32
CA LEU A 15 25.44 -3.04 -12.53
C LEU A 15 23.99 -3.15 -13.01
N PHE A 16 23.69 -4.08 -13.91
CA PHE A 16 22.32 -4.34 -14.36
C PHE A 16 21.45 -4.84 -13.22
N ALA A 17 21.92 -5.78 -12.41
CA ALA A 17 21.20 -6.29 -11.25
C ALA A 17 20.94 -5.18 -10.22
N LEU A 18 21.91 -4.30 -9.95
CA LEU A 18 21.76 -3.16 -9.06
C LEU A 18 20.75 -2.14 -9.60
N ALA A 19 20.79 -1.85 -10.90
CA ALA A 19 19.81 -0.95 -11.54
C ALA A 19 18.39 -1.53 -11.51
N ALA A 20 18.25 -2.81 -11.85
CA ALA A 20 16.96 -3.52 -11.75
C ALA A 20 16.43 -3.53 -10.32
N PHE A 21 17.30 -3.80 -9.35
CA PHE A 21 16.94 -3.75 -7.92
C PHE A 21 16.49 -2.34 -7.51
N ALA A 22 17.23 -1.30 -7.90
CA ALA A 22 16.87 0.08 -7.59
C ALA A 22 15.51 0.49 -8.17
N VAL A 23 15.17 0.02 -9.37
CA VAL A 23 13.86 0.26 -10.01
C VAL A 23 12.75 -0.51 -9.31
N LEU A 24 12.95 -1.80 -9.03
CA LEU A 24 11.95 -2.67 -8.39
C LEU A 24 11.64 -2.29 -6.95
N TYR A 25 12.64 -1.72 -6.24
CA TYR A 25 12.53 -1.33 -4.81
C TYR A 25 12.39 0.16 -4.57
N ARG A 26 12.14 0.92 -5.63
CA ARG A 26 11.85 2.35 -5.49
C ARG A 26 10.65 2.53 -4.56
N PRO A 27 10.74 3.42 -3.57
CA PRO A 27 9.58 3.80 -2.77
C PRO A 27 8.46 4.32 -3.66
N ILE A 28 7.25 3.87 -3.42
CA ILE A 28 6.04 4.36 -4.09
C ILE A 28 5.49 5.49 -3.21
N ASP A 29 5.55 6.71 -3.71
CA ASP A 29 4.94 7.88 -3.09
C ASP A 29 3.47 7.96 -3.57
N LEU A 30 2.53 7.85 -2.63
CA LEU A 30 1.11 7.91 -2.95
C LEU A 30 0.66 9.32 -3.34
N LYS A 31 1.42 10.36 -3.00
CA LYS A 31 1.07 11.75 -3.28
C LYS A 31 0.77 12.02 -4.76
N ALA A 32 1.61 11.48 -5.65
CA ALA A 32 1.42 11.68 -7.09
C ALA A 32 0.14 10.96 -7.59
N LEU A 33 -0.14 9.77 -7.05
CA LEU A 33 -1.32 8.98 -7.40
C LEU A 33 -2.61 9.63 -6.89
N VAL A 34 -2.60 10.12 -5.65
CA VAL A 34 -3.72 10.85 -5.05
C VAL A 34 -4.04 12.12 -5.83
N ARG A 35 -3.02 12.91 -6.20
CA ARG A 35 -3.22 14.15 -6.98
C ARG A 35 -3.79 13.92 -8.38
N ALA A 36 -3.56 12.75 -8.94
CA ALA A 36 -4.09 12.38 -10.26
C ALA A 36 -5.47 11.72 -10.18
N SER A 37 -6.11 11.76 -9.02
CA SER A 37 -7.40 11.10 -8.78
C SER A 37 -8.50 12.15 -8.55
N SER A 38 -9.70 11.85 -9.04
CA SER A 38 -10.89 12.68 -8.91
C SER A 38 -12.00 12.02 -8.08
N GLN A 39 -11.88 10.74 -7.81
CA GLN A 39 -12.84 9.98 -7.03
C GLN A 39 -12.12 8.98 -6.13
N GLY A 40 -12.71 8.68 -4.99
CA GLY A 40 -12.21 7.65 -4.07
C GLY A 40 -13.31 6.76 -3.53
N SER A 41 -12.92 5.68 -2.89
CA SER A 41 -13.81 4.88 -2.06
C SER A 41 -13.08 4.34 -0.84
N VAL A 42 -13.80 4.20 0.26
CA VAL A 42 -13.31 3.58 1.48
C VAL A 42 -14.21 2.39 1.82
N ARG A 43 -13.58 1.25 2.08
CA ARG A 43 -14.24 0.04 2.54
C ARG A 43 -13.62 -0.40 3.85
N THR A 44 -14.43 -0.59 4.87
CA THR A 44 -14.03 -1.21 6.14
C THR A 44 -14.61 -2.62 6.23
N GLU A 45 -13.82 -3.54 6.76
CA GLU A 45 -14.19 -4.96 6.81
C GLU A 45 -13.63 -5.60 8.08
N THR A 46 -14.41 -6.49 8.69
CA THR A 46 -13.94 -7.34 9.80
C THR A 46 -13.85 -8.78 9.30
N ILE A 47 -12.68 -9.35 9.37
CA ILE A 47 -12.39 -10.74 9.00
C ILE A 47 -12.36 -11.56 10.27
N ARG A 48 -13.34 -12.43 10.49
CA ARG A 48 -13.45 -13.26 11.70
C ARG A 48 -12.60 -14.52 11.65
N ASN A 49 -12.47 -15.10 10.48
CA ASN A 49 -11.64 -16.28 10.23
C ASN A 49 -11.39 -16.41 8.72
N PHE A 50 -10.72 -17.47 8.29
CA PHE A 50 -10.39 -17.71 6.88
C PHE A 50 -11.60 -17.83 5.94
N ALA A 51 -12.77 -18.20 6.46
CA ALA A 51 -13.97 -18.49 5.67
C ALA A 51 -15.08 -17.44 5.83
N SER A 52 -15.04 -16.60 6.87
CA SER A 52 -16.08 -15.62 7.15
C SER A 52 -15.54 -14.20 7.26
N ARG A 53 -16.21 -13.31 6.54
CA ARG A 53 -16.03 -11.88 6.62
C ARG A 53 -17.34 -11.28 7.09
N ASP A 54 -17.26 -10.41 8.07
CA ASP A 54 -18.41 -9.67 8.55
C ASP A 54 -18.34 -8.24 8.08
N GLU A 55 -19.51 -7.67 8.04
CA GLU A 55 -19.85 -6.28 7.90
C GLU A 55 -18.90 -5.45 7.02
N MET A 56 -19.34 -5.25 5.80
CA MET A 56 -18.67 -4.40 4.85
C MET A 56 -19.36 -3.04 4.85
N ASN A 57 -18.71 -2.02 5.38
CA ASN A 57 -19.15 -0.66 5.17
C ASN A 57 -18.40 -0.09 3.97
N TYR A 58 -19.13 0.33 2.94
CA TYR A 58 -18.58 0.88 1.72
C TYR A 58 -19.09 2.30 1.50
N ARG A 59 -18.18 3.23 1.24
CA ARG A 59 -18.50 4.63 0.99
C ARG A 59 -17.74 5.12 -0.24
N ILE A 60 -18.44 5.91 -1.06
CA ILE A 60 -17.84 6.62 -2.19
C ILE A 60 -17.46 8.01 -1.71
N LEU A 61 -16.25 8.42 -2.03
CA LEU A 61 -15.69 9.73 -1.71
C LEU A 61 -15.73 10.60 -2.96
N SER A 62 -16.58 11.60 -2.99
CA SER A 62 -16.57 12.61 -4.04
C SER A 62 -15.43 13.59 -3.84
N MET A 63 -14.81 14.07 -4.90
CA MET A 63 -13.67 14.99 -4.87
C MET A 63 -13.93 16.24 -4.01
N ASP A 64 -15.17 16.72 -3.99
CA ASP A 64 -15.58 17.91 -3.24
C ASP A 64 -15.92 17.61 -1.77
N SER A 65 -15.88 16.35 -1.34
CA SER A 65 -16.17 15.99 0.06
C SER A 65 -14.98 16.23 0.98
N ASP A 66 -15.25 16.70 2.19
CA ASP A 66 -14.23 16.87 3.23
C ASP A 66 -13.53 15.54 3.53
N GLU A 67 -14.26 14.43 3.48
CA GLU A 67 -13.71 13.09 3.72
C GLU A 67 -12.70 12.68 2.62
N PHE A 68 -12.98 13.01 1.35
CA PHE A 68 -12.02 12.80 0.27
C PHE A 68 -10.76 13.61 0.52
N GLN A 69 -10.89 14.90 0.84
CA GLN A 69 -9.76 15.80 1.06
C GLN A 69 -8.89 15.33 2.23
N GLN A 70 -9.50 14.95 3.35
CA GLN A 70 -8.78 14.44 4.53
C GLN A 70 -8.07 13.11 4.23
N THR A 71 -8.75 12.19 3.52
CA THR A 71 -8.16 10.91 3.10
C THR A 71 -6.99 11.15 2.13
N ALA A 72 -7.17 12.05 1.17
CA ALA A 72 -6.16 12.42 0.18
C ALA A 72 -4.95 13.09 0.84
N GLU A 73 -5.16 14.00 1.79
CA GLU A 73 -4.10 14.65 2.55
C GLU A 73 -3.30 13.63 3.34
N LEU A 74 -3.97 12.77 4.11
CA LEU A 74 -3.32 11.69 4.88
C LEU A 74 -2.46 10.82 3.97
N LEU A 75 -3.04 10.29 2.88
CA LEU A 75 -2.33 9.40 1.95
C LEU A 75 -1.21 10.10 1.18
N SER A 76 -1.30 11.41 0.97
CA SER A 76 -0.23 12.18 0.35
C SER A 76 1.07 12.22 1.15
N THR A 77 1.00 11.89 2.44
CA THR A 77 2.16 11.77 3.34
C THR A 77 2.75 10.35 3.42
N VAL A 78 2.06 9.38 2.79
CA VAL A 78 2.41 7.96 2.88
C VAL A 78 3.35 7.57 1.75
N SER A 79 4.43 6.88 2.08
CA SER A 79 5.26 6.15 1.13
C SER A 79 5.25 4.66 1.42
N CYS A 80 5.20 3.86 0.35
CA CYS A 80 5.16 2.41 0.41
C CYS A 80 6.41 1.82 -0.22
N ARG A 81 6.93 0.73 0.34
CA ARG A 81 8.02 -0.05 -0.26
C ARG A 81 7.60 -1.51 -0.34
N LYS A 82 7.73 -2.12 -1.52
CA LYS A 82 7.42 -3.55 -1.69
C LYS A 82 8.24 -4.43 -0.76
N LYS A 83 7.58 -5.43 -0.17
CA LYS A 83 8.25 -6.49 0.59
C LYS A 83 8.57 -7.65 -0.36
N LEU A 84 9.82 -8.17 -0.28
CA LEU A 84 10.33 -9.19 -1.21
C LEU A 84 9.88 -10.60 -0.93
N ASN A 85 9.72 -10.90 0.32
CA ASN A 85 9.64 -12.28 0.82
C ASN A 85 8.22 -12.69 1.26
N GLN A 86 7.20 -11.93 0.85
CA GLN A 86 5.81 -12.27 1.14
C GLN A 86 5.03 -12.51 -0.14
N ASN A 87 4.37 -13.67 -0.21
CA ASN A 87 3.46 -14.03 -1.29
C ASN A 87 2.01 -13.78 -0.83
N TYR A 88 1.28 -12.93 -1.55
CA TYR A 88 -0.11 -12.61 -1.24
C TYR A 88 -1.01 -13.86 -1.16
N SER A 89 -0.82 -14.82 -2.05
CA SER A 89 -1.64 -16.04 -2.10
C SER A 89 -1.43 -16.99 -0.92
N ALA A 90 -0.30 -16.87 -0.23
CA ALA A 90 0.05 -17.71 0.91
C ALA A 90 -0.11 -16.97 2.26
N TYR A 91 -0.51 -15.70 2.21
CA TYR A 91 -0.63 -14.91 3.43
C TYR A 91 -1.88 -15.29 4.22
N THR A 92 -1.68 -15.49 5.51
CA THR A 92 -2.74 -15.68 6.50
C THR A 92 -2.46 -14.75 7.68
N HIS A 93 -3.54 -14.23 8.31
CA HIS A 93 -3.40 -13.47 9.55
C HIS A 93 -3.06 -14.41 10.70
N ASP A 94 -2.13 -13.98 11.57
CA ASP A 94 -1.71 -14.78 12.73
C ASP A 94 -2.80 -14.82 13.82
N THR A 95 -3.66 -13.79 13.86
CA THR A 95 -4.73 -13.66 14.86
C THR A 95 -6.02 -13.20 14.21
N PHE A 96 -7.14 -13.66 14.77
CA PHE A 96 -8.48 -13.22 14.38
C PHE A 96 -9.29 -12.77 15.62
N PRO A 97 -10.28 -11.88 15.48
CA PRO A 97 -10.65 -11.17 14.25
C PRO A 97 -9.63 -10.09 13.88
N VAL A 98 -9.46 -9.83 12.60
CA VAL A 98 -8.67 -8.73 12.08
C VAL A 98 -9.56 -7.76 11.31
N GLN A 99 -9.34 -6.47 11.48
CA GLN A 99 -10.06 -5.44 10.77
C GLN A 99 -9.20 -4.88 9.64
N SER A 100 -9.83 -4.43 8.56
CA SER A 100 -9.14 -3.77 7.47
C SER A 100 -9.85 -2.51 7.02
N VAL A 101 -9.07 -1.57 6.50
CA VAL A 101 -9.55 -0.43 5.73
C VAL A 101 -8.91 -0.53 4.35
N THR A 102 -9.75 -0.57 3.33
CA THR A 102 -9.32 -0.52 1.94
C THR A 102 -9.71 0.82 1.35
N VAL A 103 -8.75 1.53 0.81
CA VAL A 103 -8.93 2.81 0.11
C VAL A 103 -8.56 2.62 -1.34
N SER A 104 -9.47 3.03 -2.23
CA SER A 104 -9.26 3.02 -3.68
C SER A 104 -9.41 4.43 -4.23
N PHE A 105 -8.55 4.78 -5.17
CA PHE A 105 -8.59 6.07 -5.86
C PHE A 105 -8.65 5.86 -7.36
N TYR A 106 -9.42 6.70 -8.05
CA TYR A 106 -9.74 6.60 -9.47
C TYR A 106 -9.51 7.94 -10.16
N ASP A 107 -9.21 7.92 -11.47
CA ASP A 107 -9.20 9.12 -12.30
C ASP A 107 -10.59 9.43 -12.88
N ASP A 108 -10.69 10.51 -13.68
CA ASP A 108 -11.93 10.94 -14.33
C ASP A 108 -12.49 9.91 -15.33
N ALA A 109 -11.66 8.99 -15.81
CA ALA A 109 -12.07 7.89 -16.69
C ALA A 109 -12.37 6.60 -15.92
N GLU A 110 -12.56 6.70 -14.60
CA GLU A 110 -12.83 5.57 -13.68
C GLU A 110 -11.73 4.51 -13.63
N ASN A 111 -10.50 4.83 -14.12
CA ASN A 111 -9.40 3.90 -13.97
C ASN A 111 -8.83 3.96 -12.55
N GLN A 112 -8.71 2.79 -11.93
CA GLN A 112 -8.12 2.69 -10.60
C GLN A 112 -6.64 3.08 -10.63
N LYS A 113 -6.29 4.13 -9.90
CA LYS A 113 -4.90 4.59 -9.74
C LYS A 113 -4.15 3.74 -8.72
N PHE A 114 -4.80 3.43 -7.61
CA PHE A 114 -4.29 2.48 -6.64
C PHE A 114 -5.39 1.95 -5.73
N LEU A 115 -5.08 0.81 -5.11
CA LEU A 115 -5.86 0.19 -4.05
C LEU A 115 -4.91 -0.12 -2.89
N LEU A 116 -5.14 0.51 -1.75
CA LEU A 116 -4.38 0.29 -0.53
C LEU A 116 -5.27 -0.36 0.52
N THR A 117 -4.92 -1.54 0.97
CA THR A 117 -5.55 -2.20 2.12
C THR A 117 -4.60 -2.16 3.30
N VAL A 118 -5.06 -1.65 4.43
CA VAL A 118 -4.33 -1.58 5.70
C VAL A 118 -5.09 -2.38 6.74
N TYR A 119 -4.41 -3.34 7.35
CA TYR A 119 -5.00 -4.19 8.39
C TYR A 119 -4.63 -3.70 9.78
N SER A 120 -5.49 -4.00 10.76
CA SER A 120 -5.30 -3.61 12.16
C SER A 120 -4.05 -4.24 12.79
N ASP A 121 -3.58 -5.37 12.27
CA ASP A 121 -2.33 -6.04 12.67
C ASP A 121 -1.06 -5.42 12.04
N GLY A 122 -1.22 -4.34 11.26
CA GLY A 122 -0.10 -3.63 10.65
C GLY A 122 0.35 -4.18 9.30
N VAL A 123 -0.38 -5.13 8.73
CA VAL A 123 -0.14 -5.59 7.36
C VAL A 123 -0.71 -4.58 6.37
N CYS A 124 0.03 -4.34 5.29
CA CYS A 124 -0.40 -3.46 4.21
C CYS A 124 -0.23 -4.11 2.86
N ILE A 125 -1.21 -3.91 2.00
CA ILE A 125 -1.24 -4.41 0.63
C ILE A 125 -1.55 -3.24 -0.30
N LEU A 126 -0.69 -3.00 -1.27
CA LEU A 126 -0.86 -1.99 -2.33
C LEU A 126 -0.89 -2.70 -3.67
N ASN A 127 -2.01 -2.59 -4.41
CA ASN A 127 -2.19 -3.21 -5.72
C ASN A 127 -1.77 -4.69 -5.73
N SER A 128 -2.28 -5.47 -4.78
CA SER A 128 -1.99 -6.90 -4.60
C SER A 128 -0.55 -7.25 -4.20
N ALA A 129 0.27 -6.27 -3.82
CA ALA A 129 1.63 -6.49 -3.33
C ALA A 129 1.74 -6.11 -1.85
N PHE A 130 2.40 -6.95 -1.05
CA PHE A 130 2.74 -6.58 0.32
C PHE A 130 3.73 -5.42 0.34
N VAL A 131 3.45 -4.45 1.19
CA VAL A 131 4.28 -3.26 1.34
C VAL A 131 4.58 -2.98 2.81
N SER A 132 5.73 -2.40 3.05
CA SER A 132 5.99 -1.65 4.28
C SER A 132 5.56 -0.21 4.06
N VAL A 133 4.92 0.36 5.06
CA VAL A 133 4.41 1.73 5.05
C VAL A 133 5.27 2.60 5.93
N LYS A 134 5.57 3.79 5.44
CA LYS A 134 6.21 4.85 6.19
C LYS A 134 5.38 6.13 6.05
N TYR A 135 5.00 6.72 7.18
CA TYR A 135 4.31 8.00 7.22
C TYR A 135 4.64 8.73 8.54
N PRO A 136 4.45 10.07 8.62
CA PRO A 136 4.86 10.87 9.79
C PRO A 136 4.18 10.47 11.10
N GLY A 137 2.95 9.94 11.05
CA GLY A 137 2.19 9.50 12.23
C GLY A 137 2.63 8.14 12.79
N GLY A 138 3.61 7.45 12.19
CA GLY A 138 4.12 6.16 12.67
C GLY A 138 4.11 5.05 11.65
N GLY A 139 3.76 3.83 12.06
CA GLY A 139 3.71 2.64 11.21
C GLY A 139 2.32 2.33 10.65
N ALA A 140 2.19 1.16 10.06
CA ALA A 140 0.96 0.70 9.41
C ALA A 140 -0.24 0.59 10.35
N ALA A 141 -0.02 0.16 11.61
CA ALA A 141 -1.11 0.08 12.60
C ALA A 141 -1.68 1.46 12.95
N GLN A 142 -0.83 2.49 13.06
CA GLN A 142 -1.26 3.87 13.27
C GLN A 142 -1.98 4.42 12.04
N LEU A 143 -1.49 4.11 10.83
CA LEU A 143 -2.19 4.46 9.59
C LEU A 143 -3.59 3.84 9.53
N TYR A 144 -3.73 2.57 9.93
CA TYR A 144 -5.03 1.91 10.06
C TYR A 144 -5.97 2.71 10.97
N GLN A 145 -5.50 3.11 12.16
CA GLN A 145 -6.32 3.87 13.13
C GLN A 145 -6.79 5.22 12.55
N GLN A 146 -5.91 5.91 11.84
CA GLN A 146 -6.25 7.18 11.19
C GLN A 146 -7.32 6.97 10.10
N LEU A 147 -7.11 6.03 9.19
CA LEU A 147 -8.06 5.73 8.11
C LEU A 147 -9.41 5.24 8.63
N ALA A 148 -9.41 4.39 9.68
CA ALA A 148 -10.63 3.90 10.31
C ALA A 148 -11.39 4.97 11.08
N GLY A 149 -10.72 6.05 11.46
CA GLY A 149 -11.30 7.22 12.16
C GLY A 149 -11.93 8.25 11.24
N LEU A 150 -11.56 8.26 9.94
CA LEU A 150 -12.12 9.20 8.98
C LEU A 150 -13.60 8.85 8.72
N GLY A 151 -14.46 9.86 8.76
CA GLY A 151 -15.90 9.70 8.46
C GLY A 151 -16.73 9.04 9.57
N LYS A 152 -16.26 9.10 10.81
CA LYS A 152 -17.06 8.78 12.02
C LYS A 152 -17.73 10.02 12.57
#